data_8287b470e92561c7bbb03d8d72e9dd57
#
_entry.id   8287b470e92561c7bbb03d8d72e9dd57
#
_cell.length_a   1.000
_cell.length_b   1.000
_cell.length_c   1.000
_cell.angle_alpha   90.00
_cell.angle_beta   90.00
_cell.angle_gamma   90.00
#
_symmetry.space_group_name_H-M   'P 1'
#
loop_
_entity.id
_entity.type
_entity.pdbx_description
1 polymer ?
#
loop_
_entity_poly.entity_id
_entity_poly.type
_entity_poly.pdbx_seq_one_letter_code
_entity_poly.pdbx_strand_id
1 'polypeptide(L)'
;MNIEDCQIFTPKDTVIYMLDLIDYHKGIFGKTVIDNSCGHGSFLVEVVQRFVTDGIQQNISKAKIKNALQKCVWGCDIDEKCVEICIDNLNTTVATFGIKNVKWNISKRDGLYLNDDVKFDYVVGNPPYISYLDLDSDVRIKTRESFKSCSIGKFDYSYAFIEKGLQLLKDSGKMVMITPANMFKTVFAENLRSIIKSDLTLIIDCSAKKIFDEVLTIPAITVYEKGAQANVLIYQEMHSTGVENERIIDKSTLSGKWNFTDYISLGERRFGDYFRASNCIATLANKIYIHTQNEQGKLDIDVEKGVLKDAKSPKSEQFGIKQKIIFPYYYKNGELKNYSEEAITKKFPKLMKYLASKKEELQSRDSDKNAKWYEYGRSQALRHINRSKLLISTIITKTVKVYELDANVVPYSGIYIIPRDNASLEDAKLILQTERFYNYLLTKGVKVSGDSIRISSKDVEEYRY
;
A
#
# COMPACT_ATOMS: atom_id res chain seq x y z
N MET A 1 -2.56 7.70 -15.94
CA MET A 1 -2.45 6.26 -16.23
C MET A 1 -3.87 5.78 -16.42
N ASN A 2 -4.23 5.30 -17.58
CA ASN A 2 -5.57 4.75 -17.78
C ASN A 2 -5.71 3.47 -16.98
N ILE A 3 -6.88 3.22 -16.40
CA ILE A 3 -7.18 1.97 -15.66
C ILE A 3 -6.94 0.74 -16.54
N GLU A 4 -7.07 0.90 -17.85
CA GLU A 4 -6.81 -0.12 -18.89
C GLU A 4 -5.34 -0.59 -18.95
N ASP A 5 -4.38 0.24 -18.52
CA ASP A 5 -2.94 -0.09 -18.55
C ASP A 5 -2.45 -0.87 -17.32
N CYS A 6 -3.32 -1.16 -16.34
CA CYS A 6 -2.96 -1.76 -15.06
C CYS A 6 -3.35 -3.24 -14.94
N GLN A 7 -3.46 -3.96 -16.04
CA GLN A 7 -3.89 -5.37 -16.04
C GLN A 7 -2.74 -6.31 -15.69
N ILE A 8 -2.93 -7.04 -14.61
CA ILE A 8 -1.97 -8.07 -14.14
C ILE A 8 -2.64 -9.43 -14.25
N PHE A 9 -2.16 -10.29 -15.14
CA PHE A 9 -2.71 -11.63 -15.33
C PHE A 9 -2.24 -12.57 -14.23
N THR A 10 -3.19 -13.25 -13.58
CA THR A 10 -2.89 -14.25 -12.56
C THR A 10 -2.42 -15.55 -13.22
N PRO A 11 -1.22 -16.08 -12.87
CA PRO A 11 -0.73 -17.34 -13.40
C PRO A 11 -1.71 -18.51 -13.13
N LYS A 12 -1.81 -19.44 -14.09
CA LYS A 12 -2.76 -20.56 -14.03
C LYS A 12 -2.64 -21.38 -12.75
N ASP A 13 -1.43 -21.71 -12.32
CA ASP A 13 -1.21 -22.50 -11.10
C ASP A 13 -1.68 -21.75 -9.85
N THR A 14 -1.57 -20.42 -9.84
CA THR A 14 -2.09 -19.59 -8.76
C THR A 14 -3.62 -19.59 -8.75
N VAL A 15 -4.26 -19.49 -9.91
CA VAL A 15 -5.73 -19.59 -10.05
C VAL A 15 -6.24 -20.92 -9.55
N ILE A 16 -5.63 -22.02 -9.99
CA ILE A 16 -5.96 -23.39 -9.55
C ILE A 16 -5.91 -23.46 -8.02
N TYR A 17 -4.78 -23.04 -7.44
CA TYR A 17 -4.57 -23.04 -6.00
C TYR A 17 -5.63 -22.20 -5.26
N MET A 18 -5.93 -21.00 -5.74
CA MET A 18 -6.92 -20.12 -5.13
C MET A 18 -8.33 -20.72 -5.14
N LEU A 19 -8.73 -21.37 -6.22
CA LEU A 19 -10.02 -22.03 -6.31
C LEU A 19 -10.11 -23.27 -5.40
N ASP A 20 -8.99 -23.97 -5.16
CA ASP A 20 -8.93 -25.07 -4.20
C ASP A 20 -9.15 -24.58 -2.76
N LEU A 21 -8.65 -23.40 -2.40
CA LEU A 21 -8.83 -22.80 -1.06
C LEU A 21 -10.29 -22.51 -0.69
N ILE A 22 -11.17 -22.39 -1.66
CA ILE A 22 -12.61 -22.15 -1.46
C ILE A 22 -13.46 -23.38 -1.79
N ASP A 23 -12.83 -24.55 -1.94
CA ASP A 23 -13.48 -25.83 -2.29
C ASP A 23 -14.24 -25.79 -3.64
N TYR A 24 -13.80 -24.94 -4.59
CA TYR A 24 -14.44 -24.83 -5.90
C TYR A 24 -14.00 -25.98 -6.83
N HIS A 25 -14.30 -27.23 -6.48
CA HIS A 25 -13.90 -28.41 -7.25
C HIS A 25 -14.94 -29.56 -7.27
N LYS A 26 -15.87 -29.62 -6.33
CA LYS A 26 -16.89 -30.66 -6.25
C LYS A 26 -18.21 -30.12 -5.70
N GLY A 27 -19.34 -30.56 -6.27
CA GLY A 27 -20.67 -30.08 -5.86
C GLY A 27 -20.93 -28.61 -6.22
N ILE A 28 -20.25 -28.13 -7.26
CA ILE A 28 -20.32 -26.74 -7.71
C ILE A 28 -21.32 -26.53 -8.86
N PHE A 29 -21.80 -27.61 -9.45
CA PHE A 29 -22.82 -27.51 -10.50
C PHE A 29 -24.07 -26.78 -9.99
N GLY A 30 -24.48 -25.75 -10.68
CA GLY A 30 -25.61 -24.89 -10.29
C GLY A 30 -25.26 -23.79 -9.29
N LYS A 31 -24.06 -23.74 -8.75
CA LYS A 31 -23.57 -22.63 -7.91
C LYS A 31 -23.19 -21.43 -8.77
N THR A 32 -23.53 -20.25 -8.29
CA THR A 32 -23.25 -18.98 -8.97
C THR A 32 -21.88 -18.46 -8.59
N VAL A 33 -21.11 -17.99 -9.58
CA VAL A 33 -19.77 -17.42 -9.41
C VAL A 33 -19.61 -16.16 -10.23
N ILE A 34 -18.90 -15.19 -9.68
CA ILE A 34 -18.54 -13.94 -10.38
C ILE A 34 -17.07 -13.61 -10.20
N ASP A 35 -16.48 -13.10 -11.30
CA ASP A 35 -15.26 -12.30 -11.29
C ASP A 35 -15.64 -10.87 -11.72
N ASN A 36 -15.57 -9.91 -10.78
CA ASN A 36 -15.99 -8.54 -11.00
C ASN A 36 -14.89 -7.63 -11.57
N SER A 37 -13.77 -8.20 -12.02
CA SER A 37 -12.66 -7.58 -12.74
C SER A 37 -11.95 -8.61 -13.61
N CYS A 38 -12.72 -9.27 -14.50
CA CYS A 38 -12.34 -10.55 -15.08
C CYS A 38 -11.17 -10.51 -16.08
N GLY A 39 -10.80 -9.34 -16.59
CA GLY A 39 -9.74 -9.21 -17.60
C GLY A 39 -9.95 -10.18 -18.76
N HIS A 40 -8.91 -10.92 -19.13
CA HIS A 40 -8.98 -11.97 -20.15
C HIS A 40 -9.59 -13.29 -19.68
N GLY A 41 -10.16 -13.33 -18.47
CA GLY A 41 -10.86 -14.50 -17.92
C GLY A 41 -9.96 -15.56 -17.26
N SER A 42 -8.79 -15.19 -16.73
CA SER A 42 -7.86 -16.15 -16.10
C SER A 42 -8.55 -17.05 -15.04
N PHE A 43 -9.38 -16.46 -14.18
CA PHE A 43 -10.18 -17.21 -13.21
C PHE A 43 -11.35 -17.94 -13.87
N LEU A 44 -12.09 -17.27 -14.73
CA LEU A 44 -13.30 -17.79 -15.32
C LEU A 44 -13.06 -19.02 -16.22
N VAL A 45 -11.93 -19.10 -16.89
CA VAL A 45 -11.51 -20.30 -17.67
C VAL A 45 -11.44 -21.52 -16.77
N GLU A 46 -10.75 -21.46 -15.65
CA GLU A 46 -10.63 -22.57 -14.70
C GLU A 46 -11.97 -22.86 -13.99
N VAL A 47 -12.72 -21.79 -13.63
CA VAL A 47 -14.09 -21.90 -13.10
C VAL A 47 -14.99 -22.71 -14.04
N VAL A 48 -15.01 -22.39 -15.34
CA VAL A 48 -15.82 -23.08 -16.36
C VAL A 48 -15.35 -24.52 -16.53
N GLN A 49 -14.04 -24.75 -16.58
CA GLN A 49 -13.48 -26.11 -16.70
C GLN A 49 -13.94 -27.01 -15.55
N ARG A 50 -13.85 -26.54 -14.30
CA ARG A 50 -14.30 -27.27 -13.11
C ARG A 50 -15.80 -27.46 -13.09
N PHE A 51 -16.55 -26.41 -13.40
CA PHE A 51 -18.03 -26.46 -13.45
C PHE A 51 -18.55 -27.50 -14.44
N VAL A 52 -17.97 -27.54 -15.65
CA VAL A 52 -18.34 -28.55 -16.70
C VAL A 52 -17.94 -29.96 -16.24
N THR A 53 -16.74 -30.09 -15.69
CA THR A 53 -16.23 -31.39 -15.19
C THR A 53 -17.13 -31.95 -14.09
N ASP A 54 -17.51 -31.14 -13.09
CA ASP A 54 -18.41 -31.56 -12.00
C ASP A 54 -19.79 -31.91 -12.54
N GLY A 55 -20.36 -31.18 -13.52
CA GLY A 55 -21.62 -31.51 -14.16
C GLY A 55 -21.56 -32.83 -14.92
N ILE A 56 -20.46 -33.13 -15.61
CA ILE A 56 -20.26 -34.43 -16.31
C ILE A 56 -20.15 -35.57 -15.31
N GLN A 57 -19.41 -35.38 -14.22
CA GLN A 57 -19.28 -36.41 -13.16
C GLN A 57 -20.62 -36.70 -12.49
N GLN A 58 -21.52 -35.75 -12.43
CA GLN A 58 -22.90 -35.93 -11.95
C GLN A 58 -23.86 -36.45 -13.02
N ASN A 59 -23.37 -36.92 -14.18
CA ASN A 59 -24.16 -37.41 -15.31
C ASN A 59 -25.17 -36.34 -15.86
N ILE A 60 -24.87 -35.06 -15.75
CA ILE A 60 -25.70 -33.99 -16.31
C ILE A 60 -25.47 -33.87 -17.81
N SER A 61 -26.56 -33.80 -18.58
CA SER A 61 -26.45 -33.64 -20.04
C SER A 61 -25.78 -32.34 -20.45
N LYS A 62 -25.03 -32.35 -21.57
CA LYS A 62 -24.34 -31.17 -22.09
C LYS A 62 -25.27 -29.94 -22.31
N ALA A 63 -26.52 -30.20 -22.72
CA ALA A 63 -27.53 -29.18 -22.88
C ALA A 63 -27.89 -28.49 -21.55
N LYS A 64 -28.04 -29.26 -20.47
CA LYS A 64 -28.28 -28.73 -19.12
C LYS A 64 -27.06 -28.02 -18.60
N ILE A 65 -25.84 -28.51 -18.81
CA ILE A 65 -24.58 -27.85 -18.42
C ILE A 65 -24.48 -26.51 -19.15
N LYS A 66 -24.72 -26.45 -20.46
CA LYS A 66 -24.73 -25.21 -21.22
C LYS A 66 -25.69 -24.18 -20.62
N ASN A 67 -26.94 -24.59 -20.31
CA ASN A 67 -27.94 -23.69 -19.72
C ASN A 67 -27.54 -23.21 -18.31
N ALA A 68 -26.88 -24.06 -17.54
CA ALA A 68 -26.36 -23.69 -16.21
C ALA A 68 -25.21 -22.69 -16.32
N LEU A 69 -24.25 -22.88 -17.23
CA LEU A 69 -23.15 -21.93 -17.48
C LEU A 69 -23.68 -20.53 -17.77
N GLN A 70 -24.72 -20.41 -18.60
CA GLN A 70 -25.35 -19.14 -18.95
C GLN A 70 -25.98 -18.41 -17.75
N LYS A 71 -26.32 -19.13 -16.69
CA LYS A 71 -26.98 -18.57 -15.50
C LYS A 71 -26.02 -18.38 -14.32
N CYS A 72 -25.02 -19.23 -14.22
CA CYS A 72 -24.22 -19.35 -13.02
C CYS A 72 -22.85 -18.67 -13.12
N VAL A 73 -22.28 -18.53 -14.34
CA VAL A 73 -20.95 -17.93 -14.52
C VAL A 73 -21.09 -16.47 -14.98
N TRP A 74 -20.57 -15.57 -14.18
CA TRP A 74 -20.64 -14.14 -14.39
C TRP A 74 -19.26 -13.50 -14.41
N GLY A 75 -19.10 -12.45 -15.21
CA GLY A 75 -17.91 -11.64 -15.22
C GLY A 75 -18.16 -10.26 -15.78
N CYS A 76 -17.35 -9.32 -15.39
CA CYS A 76 -17.36 -8.00 -15.99
C CYS A 76 -15.97 -7.36 -15.95
N ASP A 77 -15.74 -6.50 -16.91
CA ASP A 77 -14.58 -5.64 -16.98
C ASP A 77 -15.00 -4.29 -17.61
N ILE A 78 -14.23 -3.23 -17.33
CA ILE A 78 -14.45 -1.91 -17.93
C ILE A 78 -13.94 -1.85 -19.37
N ASP A 79 -12.95 -2.70 -19.71
CA ASP A 79 -12.36 -2.78 -21.03
C ASP A 79 -13.12 -3.80 -21.90
N GLU A 80 -13.68 -3.31 -23.02
CA GLU A 80 -14.43 -4.11 -23.98
C GLU A 80 -13.58 -5.20 -24.64
N LYS A 81 -12.30 -4.90 -24.94
CA LYS A 81 -11.38 -5.87 -25.53
C LYS A 81 -11.11 -7.03 -24.58
N CYS A 82 -10.98 -6.74 -23.27
CA CYS A 82 -10.83 -7.77 -22.26
C CYS A 82 -12.04 -8.68 -22.17
N VAL A 83 -13.25 -8.10 -22.24
CA VAL A 83 -14.50 -8.86 -22.28
C VAL A 83 -14.56 -9.76 -23.52
N GLU A 84 -14.20 -9.27 -24.69
CA GLU A 84 -14.16 -10.07 -25.93
C GLU A 84 -13.17 -11.25 -25.82
N ILE A 85 -11.95 -10.98 -25.39
CA ILE A 85 -10.92 -12.01 -25.18
C ILE A 85 -11.37 -13.04 -24.13
N CYS A 86 -12.00 -12.58 -23.05
CA CYS A 86 -12.55 -13.48 -22.02
C CYS A 86 -13.58 -14.43 -22.62
N ILE A 87 -14.55 -13.90 -23.39
CA ILE A 87 -15.58 -14.71 -24.04
C ILE A 87 -14.97 -15.73 -25.00
N ASP A 88 -13.95 -15.37 -25.77
CA ASP A 88 -13.26 -16.26 -26.70
C ASP A 88 -12.52 -17.38 -25.96
N ASN A 89 -11.86 -17.06 -24.86
CA ASN A 89 -11.20 -18.04 -24.00
C ASN A 89 -12.21 -19.01 -23.38
N LEU A 90 -13.36 -18.52 -22.92
CA LEU A 90 -14.43 -19.38 -22.38
C LEU A 90 -15.06 -20.28 -23.47
N ASN A 91 -15.28 -19.75 -24.68
CA ASN A 91 -15.76 -20.54 -25.84
C ASN A 91 -14.76 -21.64 -26.20
N THR A 92 -13.48 -21.34 -26.22
CA THR A 92 -12.40 -22.31 -26.46
C THR A 92 -12.42 -23.41 -25.40
N THR A 93 -12.57 -23.02 -24.13
CA THR A 93 -12.62 -23.94 -23.00
C THR A 93 -13.79 -24.91 -23.11
N VAL A 94 -15.02 -24.45 -23.33
CA VAL A 94 -16.19 -25.34 -23.40
C VAL A 94 -16.22 -26.18 -24.68
N ALA A 95 -15.55 -25.73 -25.76
CA ALA A 95 -15.44 -26.49 -27.00
C ALA A 95 -14.68 -27.81 -26.80
N THR A 96 -13.70 -27.87 -25.88
CA THR A 96 -12.97 -29.12 -25.51
C THR A 96 -13.90 -30.18 -24.94
N PHE A 97 -15.02 -29.80 -24.34
CA PHE A 97 -16.08 -30.66 -23.84
C PHE A 97 -17.22 -30.94 -24.86
N GLY A 98 -17.09 -30.36 -26.07
CA GLY A 98 -18.11 -30.48 -27.12
C GLY A 98 -19.35 -29.62 -26.83
N ILE A 99 -19.24 -28.57 -26.03
CA ILE A 99 -20.28 -27.56 -25.77
C ILE A 99 -20.00 -26.35 -26.65
N LYS A 100 -21.02 -25.79 -27.29
CA LYS A 100 -20.89 -24.65 -28.20
C LYS A 100 -22.01 -23.63 -27.98
N ASN A 101 -21.78 -22.41 -28.44
CA ASN A 101 -22.77 -21.32 -28.46
C ASN A 101 -23.36 -21.04 -27.07
N VAL A 102 -22.53 -20.90 -26.05
CA VAL A 102 -22.93 -20.47 -24.71
C VAL A 102 -23.18 -18.95 -24.77
N LYS A 103 -24.31 -18.50 -24.22
CA LYS A 103 -24.61 -17.07 -24.06
C LYS A 103 -24.09 -16.66 -22.67
N TRP A 104 -22.88 -16.13 -22.62
CA TRP A 104 -22.22 -15.78 -21.38
C TRP A 104 -22.81 -14.54 -20.71
N ASN A 105 -22.87 -14.54 -19.38
CA ASN A 105 -23.10 -13.36 -18.56
C ASN A 105 -21.79 -12.59 -18.31
N ILE A 106 -21.05 -12.34 -19.36
CA ILE A 106 -19.82 -11.55 -19.34
C ILE A 106 -20.11 -10.25 -20.08
N SER A 107 -19.84 -9.11 -19.44
CA SER A 107 -20.23 -7.81 -20.00
C SER A 107 -19.28 -6.69 -19.64
N LYS A 108 -19.19 -5.71 -20.55
CA LYS A 108 -18.51 -4.44 -20.28
C LYS A 108 -19.28 -3.66 -19.23
N ARG A 109 -18.83 -3.69 -18.00
CA ARG A 109 -19.38 -2.96 -16.83
C ARG A 109 -18.31 -2.70 -15.81
N ASP A 110 -18.48 -1.63 -15.06
CA ASP A 110 -17.67 -1.39 -13.85
C ASP A 110 -18.16 -2.34 -12.73
N GLY A 111 -17.30 -3.27 -12.35
CA GLY A 111 -17.58 -4.29 -11.34
C GLY A 111 -17.84 -3.75 -9.93
N LEU A 112 -17.48 -2.50 -9.67
CA LEU A 112 -17.77 -1.83 -8.39
C LEU A 112 -19.24 -1.41 -8.28
N TYR A 113 -19.93 -1.16 -9.41
CA TYR A 113 -21.30 -0.62 -9.43
C TYR A 113 -22.33 -1.62 -9.94
N LEU A 114 -22.07 -2.92 -9.74
CA LEU A 114 -23.06 -3.97 -9.96
C LEU A 114 -24.22 -3.86 -8.97
N ASN A 115 -25.42 -4.30 -9.39
CA ASN A 115 -26.58 -4.31 -8.51
C ASN A 115 -26.36 -5.25 -7.31
N ASP A 116 -26.58 -4.75 -6.10
CA ASP A 116 -26.41 -5.48 -4.85
C ASP A 116 -27.51 -6.53 -4.59
N ASP A 117 -28.61 -6.52 -5.34
CA ASP A 117 -29.67 -7.53 -5.23
C ASP A 117 -29.24 -8.88 -5.81
N VAL A 118 -28.23 -8.91 -6.70
CA VAL A 118 -27.69 -10.14 -7.26
C VAL A 118 -26.60 -10.67 -6.35
N LYS A 119 -26.77 -11.90 -5.84
CA LYS A 119 -25.83 -12.54 -4.92
C LYS A 119 -25.26 -13.82 -5.50
N PHE A 120 -24.03 -14.13 -5.13
CA PHE A 120 -23.26 -15.25 -5.65
C PHE A 120 -22.83 -16.20 -4.54
N ASP A 121 -22.73 -17.49 -4.86
CA ASP A 121 -22.14 -18.48 -3.98
C ASP A 121 -20.63 -18.29 -3.87
N TYR A 122 -19.99 -17.82 -4.96
CA TYR A 122 -18.56 -17.58 -5.03
C TYR A 122 -18.24 -16.22 -5.69
N VAL A 123 -17.25 -15.52 -5.13
CA VAL A 123 -16.60 -14.35 -5.74
C VAL A 123 -15.12 -14.64 -5.85
N VAL A 124 -14.55 -14.46 -7.03
CA VAL A 124 -13.13 -14.74 -7.29
C VAL A 124 -12.52 -13.59 -8.06
N GLY A 125 -11.24 -13.34 -7.91
CA GLY A 125 -10.61 -12.33 -8.75
C GLY A 125 -9.25 -11.84 -8.28
N ASN A 126 -8.67 -11.05 -9.17
CA ASN A 126 -7.47 -10.24 -8.98
C ASN A 126 -7.82 -8.80 -9.37
N PRO A 127 -8.27 -7.96 -8.42
CA PRO A 127 -8.69 -6.59 -8.73
C PRO A 127 -7.50 -5.72 -9.15
N PRO A 128 -7.73 -4.60 -9.84
CA PRO A 128 -6.66 -3.70 -10.25
C PRO A 128 -5.95 -3.06 -9.04
N TYR A 129 -4.59 -3.05 -9.05
CA TYR A 129 -3.74 -2.47 -8.02
C TYR A 129 -3.38 -1.03 -8.39
N ILE A 130 -4.27 -0.09 -8.10
CA ILE A 130 -4.08 1.31 -8.46
C ILE A 130 -3.99 2.16 -7.19
N SER A 131 -2.88 2.89 -7.04
CA SER A 131 -2.72 3.77 -5.90
C SER A 131 -3.62 5.00 -6.01
N TYR A 132 -3.98 5.60 -4.87
CA TYR A 132 -4.79 6.82 -4.84
C TYR A 132 -4.28 7.94 -5.76
N LEU A 133 -2.96 8.08 -5.90
CA LEU A 133 -2.38 9.16 -6.70
C LEU A 133 -2.50 8.91 -8.21
N ASP A 134 -2.59 7.66 -8.61
CA ASP A 134 -2.65 7.25 -10.01
C ASP A 134 -4.09 7.20 -10.55
N LEU A 135 -5.10 7.25 -9.66
CA LEU A 135 -6.51 7.37 -10.04
C LEU A 135 -6.85 8.79 -10.50
N ASP A 136 -7.76 8.90 -11.45
CA ASP A 136 -8.36 10.17 -11.85
C ASP A 136 -9.19 10.78 -10.71
N SER A 137 -9.30 12.12 -10.71
CA SER A 137 -9.98 12.86 -9.63
C SER A 137 -11.43 12.41 -9.41
N ASP A 138 -12.17 12.22 -10.50
CA ASP A 138 -13.59 11.86 -10.46
C ASP A 138 -13.79 10.43 -9.95
N VAL A 139 -12.90 9.50 -10.37
CA VAL A 139 -12.87 8.13 -9.86
C VAL A 139 -12.57 8.12 -8.36
N ARG A 140 -11.60 8.93 -7.90
CA ARG A 140 -11.28 9.06 -6.45
C ARG A 140 -12.49 9.51 -5.63
N ILE A 141 -13.18 10.56 -6.10
CA ILE A 141 -14.35 11.13 -5.41
C ILE A 141 -15.46 10.08 -5.35
N LYS A 142 -15.86 9.54 -6.50
CA LYS A 142 -16.91 8.54 -6.61
C LYS A 142 -16.65 7.30 -5.75
N THR A 143 -15.41 6.77 -5.79
CA THR A 143 -15.02 5.59 -4.99
C THR A 143 -15.08 5.90 -3.49
N ARG A 144 -14.61 7.08 -3.08
CA ARG A 144 -14.66 7.52 -1.67
C ARG A 144 -16.08 7.64 -1.13
N GLU A 145 -17.00 8.12 -1.94
CA GLU A 145 -18.40 8.30 -1.56
C GLU A 145 -19.17 6.98 -1.53
N SER A 146 -18.80 6.03 -2.41
CA SER A 146 -19.53 4.76 -2.58
C SER A 146 -19.05 3.66 -1.62
N PHE A 147 -17.78 3.68 -1.19
CA PHE A 147 -17.18 2.58 -0.41
C PHE A 147 -16.60 3.05 0.91
N LYS A 148 -17.06 2.43 2.00
CA LYS A 148 -16.59 2.73 3.36
C LYS A 148 -15.10 2.43 3.51
N SER A 149 -14.61 1.37 2.88
CA SER A 149 -13.17 1.00 2.86
C SER A 149 -12.27 2.11 2.31
N CYS A 150 -12.81 2.95 1.41
CA CYS A 150 -12.09 4.03 0.71
C CYS A 150 -12.40 5.44 1.24
N SER A 151 -13.21 5.57 2.29
CA SER A 151 -13.71 6.87 2.78
C SER A 151 -12.63 7.75 3.41
N ILE A 152 -11.48 7.21 3.82
CA ILE A 152 -10.42 7.93 4.54
C ILE A 152 -9.08 7.80 3.82
N GLY A 153 -8.36 8.92 3.71
CA GLY A 153 -6.96 8.98 3.32
C GLY A 153 -6.68 8.60 1.86
N LYS A 154 -5.50 8.06 1.63
CA LYS A 154 -5.02 7.60 0.31
C LYS A 154 -5.19 6.09 0.21
N PHE A 155 -6.38 5.66 -0.15
CA PHE A 155 -6.73 4.26 -0.30
C PHE A 155 -6.06 3.62 -1.53
N ASP A 156 -5.98 2.28 -1.57
CA ASP A 156 -5.73 1.51 -2.78
C ASP A 156 -7.07 1.13 -3.42
N TYR A 157 -7.18 1.19 -4.75
CA TYR A 157 -8.43 0.95 -5.46
C TYR A 157 -8.99 -0.46 -5.24
N SER A 158 -8.11 -1.45 -5.02
CA SER A 158 -8.49 -2.82 -4.70
C SER A 158 -9.37 -2.95 -3.43
N TYR A 159 -9.32 -1.97 -2.51
CA TYR A 159 -10.14 -1.99 -1.29
C TYR A 159 -11.64 -1.95 -1.60
N ALA A 160 -12.02 -1.15 -2.60
CA ALA A 160 -13.42 -1.09 -3.07
C ALA A 160 -13.87 -2.43 -3.64
N PHE A 161 -13.01 -3.15 -4.38
CA PHE A 161 -13.33 -4.46 -4.94
C PHE A 161 -13.51 -5.54 -3.87
N ILE A 162 -12.70 -5.51 -2.80
CA ILE A 162 -12.88 -6.42 -1.66
C ILE A 162 -14.22 -6.15 -0.97
N GLU A 163 -14.53 -4.89 -0.67
CA GLU A 163 -15.81 -4.51 -0.04
C GLU A 163 -16.99 -4.91 -0.94
N LYS A 164 -16.92 -4.61 -2.25
CA LYS A 164 -17.95 -4.99 -3.21
C LYS A 164 -18.09 -6.50 -3.33
N GLY A 165 -17.00 -7.24 -3.36
CA GLY A 165 -17.02 -8.71 -3.38
C GLY A 165 -17.79 -9.29 -2.20
N LEU A 166 -17.57 -8.78 -0.98
CA LEU A 166 -18.32 -9.18 0.22
C LEU A 166 -19.80 -8.79 0.14
N GLN A 167 -20.12 -7.64 -0.47
CA GLN A 167 -21.51 -7.23 -0.69
C GLN A 167 -22.22 -8.16 -1.69
N LEU A 168 -21.53 -8.71 -2.67
CA LEU A 168 -22.06 -9.61 -3.69
C LEU A 168 -22.22 -11.06 -3.19
N LEU A 169 -21.64 -11.46 -2.06
CA LEU A 169 -21.78 -12.81 -1.52
C LEU A 169 -23.16 -13.05 -0.93
N LYS A 170 -23.68 -14.27 -1.17
CA LYS A 170 -24.74 -14.88 -0.38
C LYS A 170 -24.25 -15.19 1.04
N ASP A 171 -25.18 -15.42 1.97
CA ASP A 171 -24.84 -16.00 3.26
C ASP A 171 -24.15 -17.35 3.06
N SER A 172 -23.06 -17.59 3.82
CA SER A 172 -22.17 -18.75 3.67
C SER A 172 -21.48 -18.84 2.29
N GLY A 173 -21.56 -17.82 1.45
CA GLY A 173 -20.78 -17.71 0.21
C GLY A 173 -19.31 -17.48 0.49
N LYS A 174 -18.45 -17.94 -0.41
CA LYS A 174 -16.99 -17.84 -0.27
C LYS A 174 -16.38 -16.88 -1.29
N MET A 175 -15.38 -16.14 -0.86
CA MET A 175 -14.61 -15.27 -1.75
C MET A 175 -13.12 -15.58 -1.61
N VAL A 176 -12.42 -15.61 -2.74
CA VAL A 176 -10.96 -15.63 -2.77
C VAL A 176 -10.44 -14.52 -3.66
N MET A 177 -9.55 -13.72 -3.11
CA MET A 177 -8.92 -12.58 -3.80
C MET A 177 -7.41 -12.63 -3.66
N ILE A 178 -6.69 -12.20 -4.69
CA ILE A 178 -5.27 -11.88 -4.58
C ILE A 178 -5.12 -10.35 -4.66
N THR A 179 -4.51 -9.74 -3.64
CA THR A 179 -4.49 -8.27 -3.47
C THR A 179 -3.19 -7.85 -2.80
N PRO A 180 -2.83 -6.55 -2.82
CA PRO A 180 -1.65 -6.06 -2.12
C PRO A 180 -1.69 -6.35 -0.61
N ALA A 181 -0.66 -7.02 -0.08
CA ALA A 181 -0.54 -7.36 1.35
C ALA A 181 -0.41 -6.12 2.26
N ASN A 182 -0.06 -4.96 1.69
CA ASN A 182 0.08 -3.71 2.43
C ASN A 182 -1.21 -3.27 3.14
N MET A 183 -2.39 -3.76 2.72
CA MET A 183 -3.68 -3.45 3.36
C MET A 183 -3.73 -3.83 4.84
N PHE A 184 -2.96 -4.80 5.28
CA PHE A 184 -2.90 -5.20 6.70
C PHE A 184 -2.10 -4.23 7.58
N LYS A 185 -1.19 -3.46 6.99
CA LYS A 185 -0.25 -2.57 7.69
C LYS A 185 -0.46 -1.08 7.42
N THR A 186 -1.14 -0.71 6.33
CA THR A 186 -1.35 0.69 5.95
C THR A 186 -2.41 1.34 6.83
N VAL A 187 -2.13 2.57 7.32
CA VAL A 187 -3.08 3.34 8.15
C VAL A 187 -4.40 3.58 7.40
N PHE A 188 -4.33 3.88 6.11
CA PHE A 188 -5.50 4.17 5.29
C PHE A 188 -6.41 2.96 4.98
N ALA A 189 -5.98 1.75 5.35
CA ALA A 189 -6.78 0.53 5.22
C ALA A 189 -7.52 0.15 6.53
N GLU A 190 -7.59 1.01 7.52
CA GLU A 190 -8.24 0.71 8.80
C GLU A 190 -9.73 0.37 8.64
N ASN A 191 -10.44 1.14 7.82
CA ASN A 191 -11.85 0.87 7.53
C ASN A 191 -12.04 -0.46 6.80
N LEU A 192 -11.17 -0.77 5.82
CA LEU A 192 -11.20 -2.07 5.15
C LEU A 192 -11.01 -3.20 6.16
N ARG A 193 -9.98 -3.12 7.02
CA ARG A 193 -9.72 -4.15 8.04
C ARG A 193 -10.90 -4.35 8.99
N SER A 194 -11.60 -3.27 9.35
CA SER A 194 -12.82 -3.35 10.15
C SER A 194 -13.95 -4.10 9.43
N ILE A 195 -14.10 -3.88 8.12
CA ILE A 195 -15.14 -4.53 7.29
C ILE A 195 -14.86 -6.01 7.13
N ILE A 196 -13.61 -6.38 6.80
CA ILE A 196 -13.26 -7.76 6.44
C ILE A 196 -13.05 -8.68 7.65
N LYS A 197 -12.87 -8.13 8.85
CA LYS A 197 -12.42 -8.86 10.04
C LYS A 197 -13.31 -10.05 10.40
N SER A 198 -14.62 -9.92 10.30
CA SER A 198 -15.58 -10.99 10.63
C SER A 198 -15.51 -12.16 9.66
N ASP A 199 -15.48 -11.85 8.37
CA ASP A 199 -15.65 -12.83 7.30
C ASP A 199 -14.32 -13.41 6.78
N LEU A 200 -13.18 -12.77 7.08
CA LEU A 200 -11.85 -13.24 6.67
C LEU A 200 -11.44 -14.49 7.45
N THR A 201 -11.14 -15.59 6.76
CA THR A 201 -10.81 -16.88 7.37
C THR A 201 -9.37 -17.32 7.15
N LEU A 202 -8.74 -16.89 6.02
CA LEU A 202 -7.37 -17.26 5.68
C LEU A 202 -6.65 -16.09 5.03
N ILE A 203 -5.37 -15.92 5.40
CA ILE A 203 -4.40 -15.06 4.72
C ILE A 203 -3.21 -15.92 4.33
N ILE A 204 -2.79 -15.83 3.07
CA ILE A 204 -1.52 -16.39 2.59
C ILE A 204 -0.63 -15.23 2.15
N ASP A 205 0.42 -14.97 2.90
CA ASP A 205 1.44 -13.97 2.57
C ASP A 205 2.37 -14.51 1.48
N CYS A 206 2.37 -13.90 0.32
CA CYS A 206 3.20 -14.30 -0.81
C CYS A 206 4.54 -13.55 -0.86
N SER A 207 4.99 -12.97 0.24
CA SER A 207 6.23 -12.15 0.27
C SER A 207 7.51 -12.93 -0.04
N ALA A 208 7.52 -14.24 0.25
CA ALA A 208 8.66 -15.11 -0.01
C ALA A 208 8.61 -15.81 -1.38
N LYS A 209 7.51 -15.62 -2.15
CA LYS A 209 7.35 -16.17 -3.49
C LYS A 209 6.92 -15.08 -4.46
N LYS A 210 7.69 -14.89 -5.53
CA LYS A 210 7.32 -13.97 -6.60
C LYS A 210 6.15 -14.57 -7.42
N ILE A 211 4.96 -14.01 -7.30
CA ILE A 211 3.76 -14.44 -8.05
C ILE A 211 3.68 -13.75 -9.41
N PHE A 212 4.05 -12.45 -9.48
CA PHE A 212 3.97 -11.63 -10.68
C PHE A 212 5.36 -11.15 -11.07
N ASP A 213 5.69 -11.18 -12.36
CA ASP A 213 7.00 -10.76 -12.85
C ASP A 213 7.18 -9.24 -12.93
N GLU A 214 6.10 -8.53 -13.23
CA GLU A 214 6.13 -7.10 -13.55
C GLU A 214 5.72 -6.19 -12.38
N VAL A 215 5.29 -6.72 -11.24
CA VAL A 215 4.71 -5.94 -10.15
C VAL A 215 5.66 -5.86 -8.95
N LEU A 216 5.90 -4.63 -8.49
CA LEU A 216 6.71 -4.37 -7.28
C LEU A 216 5.92 -4.60 -5.97
N THR A 217 4.61 -4.79 -6.06
CA THR A 217 3.74 -4.96 -4.89
C THR A 217 3.72 -6.42 -4.45
N ILE A 218 3.98 -6.65 -3.18
CA ILE A 218 3.88 -7.98 -2.57
C ILE A 218 2.40 -8.33 -2.42
N PRO A 219 1.92 -9.42 -3.06
CA PRO A 219 0.54 -9.84 -2.93
C PRO A 219 0.29 -10.69 -1.70
N ALA A 220 -0.98 -10.75 -1.29
CA ALA A 220 -1.51 -11.75 -0.38
C ALA A 220 -2.77 -12.38 -0.99
N ILE A 221 -2.94 -13.69 -0.82
CA ILE A 221 -4.20 -14.37 -1.11
C ILE A 221 -5.04 -14.34 0.16
N THR A 222 -6.30 -13.95 0.02
CA THR A 222 -7.25 -13.85 1.13
C THR A 222 -8.50 -14.63 0.82
N VAL A 223 -8.96 -15.41 1.82
CA VAL A 223 -10.21 -16.17 1.74
C VAL A 223 -11.20 -15.61 2.74
N TYR A 224 -12.41 -15.42 2.28
CA TYR A 224 -13.53 -14.93 3.09
C TYR A 224 -14.69 -15.91 3.00
N GLU A 225 -15.40 -16.09 4.12
CA GLU A 225 -16.67 -16.82 4.20
C GLU A 225 -17.69 -15.91 4.87
N LYS A 226 -18.74 -15.59 4.13
CA LYS A 226 -19.78 -14.65 4.57
C LYS A 226 -20.53 -15.19 5.78
N GLY A 227 -20.50 -14.44 6.88
CA GLY A 227 -21.19 -14.84 8.11
C GLY A 227 -20.49 -15.95 8.90
N ALA A 228 -19.25 -16.28 8.60
CA ALA A 228 -18.49 -17.33 9.31
C ALA A 228 -18.40 -17.09 10.82
N GLN A 229 -18.40 -15.81 11.26
CA GLN A 229 -18.23 -15.38 12.66
C GLN A 229 -17.08 -16.11 13.39
N ALA A 230 -16.11 -16.59 12.64
CA ALA A 230 -14.96 -17.30 13.19
C ALA A 230 -14.12 -16.34 14.04
N ASN A 231 -13.85 -16.70 15.29
CA ASN A 231 -12.99 -15.92 16.19
C ASN A 231 -11.52 -16.01 15.82
N VAL A 232 -11.15 -16.93 14.95
CA VAL A 232 -9.78 -17.18 14.53
C VAL A 232 -9.59 -16.93 13.05
N LEU A 233 -8.35 -16.56 12.70
CA LEU A 233 -7.86 -16.36 11.35
C LEU A 233 -6.64 -17.25 11.16
N ILE A 234 -6.58 -18.00 10.07
CA ILE A 234 -5.40 -18.75 9.68
C ILE A 234 -4.49 -17.83 8.88
N TYR A 235 -3.22 -17.76 9.27
CA TYR A 235 -2.17 -17.03 8.54
C TYR A 235 -1.10 -18.03 8.09
N GLN A 236 -0.73 -17.96 6.82
CA GLN A 236 0.28 -18.82 6.21
C GLN A 236 1.25 -17.99 5.37
N GLU A 237 2.47 -18.49 5.19
CA GLU A 237 3.48 -17.91 4.31
C GLU A 237 3.73 -18.83 3.12
N MET A 238 3.65 -18.30 1.89
CA MET A 238 3.90 -19.02 0.67
C MET A 238 5.35 -18.90 0.25
N HIS A 239 6.07 -19.99 0.21
CA HIS A 239 7.45 -20.12 -0.26
C HIS A 239 7.52 -20.84 -1.61
N SER A 240 8.71 -20.89 -2.22
CA SER A 240 8.94 -21.65 -3.46
C SER A 240 8.66 -23.16 -3.30
N THR A 241 8.83 -23.69 -2.09
CA THR A 241 8.63 -25.09 -1.70
C THR A 241 7.19 -25.43 -1.35
N GLY A 242 6.34 -24.43 -1.12
CA GLY A 242 4.95 -24.60 -0.70
C GLY A 242 4.54 -23.61 0.37
N VAL A 243 3.46 -23.93 1.08
CA VAL A 243 2.97 -23.15 2.21
C VAL A 243 3.68 -23.60 3.48
N GLU A 244 4.20 -22.63 4.23
CA GLU A 244 4.93 -22.83 5.47
C GLU A 244 4.42 -21.87 6.56
N ASN A 245 4.90 -22.04 7.79
CA ASN A 245 4.68 -21.11 8.92
C ASN A 245 3.19 -20.80 9.19
N GLU A 246 2.36 -21.84 9.26
CA GLU A 246 0.96 -21.68 9.63
C GLU A 246 0.82 -21.20 11.08
N ARG A 247 -0.04 -20.18 11.27
CA ARG A 247 -0.39 -19.64 12.58
C ARG A 247 -1.90 -19.44 12.70
N ILE A 248 -2.42 -19.72 13.88
CA ILE A 248 -3.81 -19.44 14.22
C ILE A 248 -3.81 -18.12 15.01
N ILE A 249 -4.47 -17.12 14.47
CA ILE A 249 -4.53 -15.77 15.05
C ILE A 249 -5.91 -15.55 15.66
N ASP A 250 -5.95 -15.19 16.94
CA ASP A 250 -7.19 -14.70 17.57
C ASP A 250 -7.53 -13.33 16.98
N LYS A 251 -8.68 -13.22 16.32
CA LYS A 251 -9.12 -11.97 15.70
C LYS A 251 -9.34 -10.84 16.72
N SER A 252 -9.58 -11.14 17.99
CA SER A 252 -9.72 -10.14 19.04
C SER A 252 -8.45 -9.31 19.21
N THR A 253 -7.28 -9.90 18.95
CA THR A 253 -5.96 -9.24 19.05
C THR A 253 -5.68 -8.32 17.86
N LEU A 254 -6.41 -8.44 16.76
CA LEU A 254 -6.21 -7.65 15.56
C LEU A 254 -6.84 -6.26 15.71
N SER A 255 -6.00 -5.26 15.92
CA SER A 255 -6.38 -3.85 16.00
C SER A 255 -5.36 -2.96 15.28
N GLY A 256 -5.79 -1.80 14.78
CA GLY A 256 -4.92 -0.89 14.05
C GLY A 256 -4.20 -1.56 12.88
N LYS A 257 -2.88 -1.56 12.88
CA LYS A 257 -2.05 -2.37 11.96
C LYS A 257 -2.05 -3.82 12.44
N TRP A 258 -2.48 -4.75 11.60
CA TRP A 258 -2.53 -6.17 11.97
C TRP A 258 -1.13 -6.78 12.02
N ASN A 259 -0.83 -7.46 13.10
CA ASN A 259 0.40 -8.21 13.29
C ASN A 259 0.11 -9.71 13.29
N PHE A 260 0.85 -10.45 12.47
CA PHE A 260 0.71 -11.91 12.31
C PHE A 260 1.91 -12.68 12.89
N THR A 261 2.75 -12.02 13.65
CA THR A 261 3.90 -12.65 14.34
C THR A 261 3.64 -12.75 15.83
N ASP A 262 4.29 -13.71 16.48
CA ASP A 262 4.20 -13.90 17.94
C ASP A 262 5.01 -12.88 18.73
N TYR A 263 5.66 -11.95 18.04
CA TYR A 263 6.45 -10.93 18.72
C TYR A 263 5.53 -9.93 19.42
N ILE A 264 5.59 -9.95 20.74
CA ILE A 264 4.94 -8.97 21.62
C ILE A 264 6.04 -8.09 22.22
N SER A 265 5.95 -6.77 22.01
CA SER A 265 6.83 -5.84 22.72
C SER A 265 6.37 -5.75 24.18
N LEU A 266 7.07 -6.47 25.07
CA LEU A 266 6.73 -6.58 26.50
C LEU A 266 7.32 -5.44 27.35
N GLY A 267 7.91 -4.39 26.76
CA GLY A 267 8.48 -3.28 27.51
C GLY A 267 7.42 -2.43 28.22
N GLU A 268 7.74 -1.96 29.41
CA GLU A 268 6.85 -1.08 30.18
C GLU A 268 6.91 0.37 29.70
N ARG A 269 8.08 0.81 29.20
CA ARG A 269 8.32 2.19 28.78
C ARG A 269 8.03 2.36 27.29
N ARG A 270 7.16 3.29 26.94
CA ARG A 270 6.88 3.64 25.55
C ARG A 270 7.90 4.68 25.08
N PHE A 271 8.54 4.43 23.93
CA PHE A 271 9.57 5.31 23.35
C PHE A 271 9.05 6.75 23.14
N GLY A 272 7.83 6.91 22.64
CA GLY A 272 7.21 8.20 22.40
C GLY A 272 6.95 9.06 23.66
N ASP A 273 7.01 8.48 24.86
CA ASP A 273 6.85 9.24 26.10
C ASP A 273 8.15 10.00 26.45
N TYR A 274 9.31 9.50 26.02
CA TYR A 274 10.63 10.08 26.28
C TYR A 274 11.24 10.76 25.05
N PHE A 275 10.84 10.35 23.84
CA PHE A 275 11.41 10.84 22.60
C PHE A 275 10.29 11.16 21.59
N ARG A 276 10.49 12.23 20.85
CA ARG A 276 9.63 12.55 19.70
C ARG A 276 10.29 12.01 18.45
N ALA A 277 9.59 11.16 17.70
CA ALA A 277 9.94 10.77 16.35
C ALA A 277 9.03 11.48 15.33
N SER A 278 9.59 12.08 14.32
CA SER A 278 8.82 12.81 13.30
C SER A 278 9.47 12.69 11.93
N ASN A 279 8.64 12.80 10.89
CA ASN A 279 9.17 12.87 9.52
C ASN A 279 10.01 14.14 9.34
N CYS A 280 11.06 14.02 8.52
CA CYS A 280 11.90 15.14 8.16
C CYS A 280 11.13 16.22 7.37
N ILE A 281 11.79 17.33 7.07
CA ILE A 281 11.17 18.41 6.29
C ILE A 281 10.75 17.91 4.91
N ALA A 282 9.70 18.52 4.35
CA ALA A 282 9.26 18.24 3.00
C ALA A 282 9.23 19.53 2.18
N THR A 283 10.24 19.71 1.33
CA THR A 283 10.29 20.86 0.40
C THR A 283 9.22 20.77 -0.68
N LEU A 284 8.79 19.55 -1.03
CA LEU A 284 8.01 19.17 -2.21
C LEU A 284 8.65 19.63 -3.54
N ALA A 285 9.93 20.01 -3.50
CA ALA A 285 10.74 20.40 -4.66
C ALA A 285 12.24 20.22 -4.33
N ASN A 286 12.62 19.01 -3.92
CA ASN A 286 13.99 18.73 -3.48
C ASN A 286 15.05 19.13 -4.52
N LYS A 287 14.76 18.99 -5.82
CA LYS A 287 15.68 19.38 -6.90
C LYS A 287 16.00 20.90 -6.91
N ILE A 288 15.09 21.72 -6.39
CA ILE A 288 15.27 23.19 -6.33
C ILE A 288 15.98 23.61 -5.04
N TYR A 289 15.72 22.90 -3.93
CA TYR A 289 16.21 23.33 -2.61
C TYR A 289 17.49 22.61 -2.18
N ILE A 290 17.78 21.41 -2.67
CA ILE A 290 18.89 20.58 -2.18
C ILE A 290 19.93 20.40 -3.28
N HIS A 291 21.18 20.80 -2.97
CA HIS A 291 22.30 20.81 -3.90
C HIS A 291 23.46 19.99 -3.34
N THR A 292 24.02 19.14 -4.17
CA THR A 292 25.19 18.32 -3.81
C THR A 292 26.48 19.11 -4.12
N GLN A 293 27.41 19.10 -3.17
CA GLN A 293 28.73 19.68 -3.39
C GLN A 293 29.57 18.75 -4.27
N ASN A 294 30.27 19.32 -5.24
CA ASN A 294 31.26 18.56 -6.01
C ASN A 294 32.53 18.28 -5.16
N GLU A 295 33.51 17.62 -5.70
CA GLU A 295 34.77 17.27 -5.01
C GLU A 295 35.52 18.49 -4.48
N GLN A 296 35.38 19.65 -5.13
CA GLN A 296 35.99 20.92 -4.69
C GLN A 296 35.11 21.69 -3.68
N GLY A 297 33.98 21.09 -3.24
CA GLY A 297 33.05 21.71 -2.30
C GLY A 297 32.18 22.80 -2.90
N LYS A 298 32.13 22.94 -4.25
CA LYS A 298 31.30 23.93 -4.95
C LYS A 298 29.89 23.38 -5.19
N LEU A 299 28.92 24.30 -5.20
CA LEU A 299 27.54 24.00 -5.58
C LEU A 299 27.31 24.42 -7.05
N ASP A 300 26.30 23.83 -7.65
CA ASP A 300 25.80 24.12 -9.00
C ASP A 300 24.93 25.39 -9.08
N ILE A 301 24.74 26.08 -7.95
CA ILE A 301 23.95 27.30 -7.84
C ILE A 301 24.77 28.47 -7.29
N ASP A 302 24.44 29.71 -7.70
CA ASP A 302 24.99 30.96 -7.16
C ASP A 302 23.92 31.62 -6.28
N VAL A 303 23.99 31.36 -4.99
CA VAL A 303 23.13 32.00 -3.96
C VAL A 303 23.98 32.41 -2.77
N GLU A 304 23.45 33.29 -1.95
CA GLU A 304 24.14 33.77 -0.75
C GLU A 304 24.40 32.63 0.24
N LYS A 305 25.63 32.56 0.77
CA LYS A 305 26.01 31.51 1.76
C LYS A 305 25.12 31.53 3.01
N GLY A 306 24.62 32.69 3.40
CA GLY A 306 23.81 32.85 4.61
C GLY A 306 22.43 32.18 4.57
N VAL A 307 21.98 31.77 3.39
CA VAL A 307 20.71 31.02 3.24
C VAL A 307 20.92 29.53 3.11
N LEU A 308 22.17 29.07 3.07
CA LEU A 308 22.51 27.65 2.93
C LEU A 308 22.77 27.02 4.30
N LYS A 309 22.19 25.86 4.52
CA LYS A 309 22.49 24.98 5.66
C LYS A 309 22.98 23.61 5.19
N ASP A 310 23.67 22.88 6.04
CA ASP A 310 23.99 21.48 5.78
C ASP A 310 22.71 20.66 5.73
N ALA A 311 22.59 19.83 4.70
CA ALA A 311 21.44 18.96 4.48
C ALA A 311 21.86 17.50 4.56
N LYS A 312 21.07 16.68 5.26
CA LYS A 312 21.36 15.27 5.46
C LYS A 312 20.12 14.40 5.26
N SER A 313 20.39 13.21 4.72
CA SER A 313 19.46 12.09 4.64
C SER A 313 20.19 10.82 5.07
N PRO A 314 19.50 9.73 5.42
CA PRO A 314 20.15 8.46 5.70
C PRO A 314 21.06 8.00 4.56
N LYS A 315 20.66 8.23 3.31
CA LYS A 315 21.46 7.90 2.13
C LYS A 315 22.72 8.78 2.05
N SER A 316 22.60 10.10 2.26
CA SER A 316 23.78 10.98 2.20
C SER A 316 24.77 10.68 3.30
N GLU A 317 24.30 10.32 4.50
CA GLU A 317 25.16 9.90 5.60
C GLU A 317 25.86 8.56 5.30
N GLN A 318 25.10 7.59 4.78
CA GLN A 318 25.66 6.28 4.47
C GLN A 318 26.79 6.33 3.42
N PHE A 319 26.68 7.25 2.44
CA PHE A 319 27.62 7.35 1.32
C PHE A 319 28.56 8.57 1.41
N GLY A 320 28.58 9.29 2.52
CA GLY A 320 29.45 10.45 2.72
C GLY A 320 29.15 11.64 1.77
N ILE A 321 27.91 11.74 1.24
CA ILE A 321 27.52 12.77 0.28
C ILE A 321 27.32 14.09 1.02
N LYS A 322 28.07 15.13 0.60
CA LYS A 322 27.95 16.47 1.16
C LYS A 322 26.89 17.28 0.41
N GLN A 323 25.88 17.73 1.11
CA GLN A 323 24.74 18.47 0.54
C GLN A 323 24.44 19.73 1.33
N LYS A 324 23.98 20.75 0.62
CA LYS A 324 23.42 21.98 1.21
C LYS A 324 21.95 22.11 0.83
N ILE A 325 21.20 22.74 1.71
CA ILE A 325 19.80 23.10 1.46
C ILE A 325 19.61 24.59 1.55
N ILE A 326 18.87 25.15 0.62
CA ILE A 326 18.35 26.51 0.70
C ILE A 326 17.35 26.56 1.83
N PHE A 327 17.60 27.39 2.84
CA PHE A 327 16.80 27.52 4.07
C PHE A 327 16.19 28.91 4.18
N PRO A 328 15.04 29.20 3.56
CA PRO A 328 14.42 30.51 3.49
C PRO A 328 13.71 30.93 4.79
N TYR A 329 14.32 30.60 5.92
CA TYR A 329 13.81 30.83 7.27
C TYR A 329 14.95 31.28 8.18
N TYR A 330 14.60 31.75 9.39
CA TYR A 330 15.57 31.98 10.46
C TYR A 330 14.99 31.66 11.82
N TYR A 331 15.87 31.43 12.80
CA TYR A 331 15.46 31.28 14.20
C TYR A 331 15.81 32.54 14.97
N LYS A 332 14.85 33.05 15.77
CA LYS A 332 15.04 34.14 16.70
C LYS A 332 14.58 33.66 18.08
N ASN A 333 15.48 33.65 19.05
CA ASN A 333 15.24 33.11 20.40
C ASN A 333 14.70 31.67 20.40
N GLY A 334 15.22 30.82 19.52
CA GLY A 334 14.79 29.42 19.37
C GLY A 334 13.49 29.23 18.56
N GLU A 335 12.76 30.29 18.25
CA GLU A 335 11.53 30.24 17.47
C GLU A 335 11.77 30.40 15.97
N LEU A 336 11.10 29.58 15.17
CA LEU A 336 11.10 29.69 13.71
C LEU A 336 10.40 30.99 13.27
N LYS A 337 11.03 31.73 12.39
CA LYS A 337 10.49 32.95 11.77
C LYS A 337 10.64 32.87 10.25
N ASN A 338 9.63 33.41 9.56
CA ASN A 338 9.57 33.50 8.11
C ASN A 338 9.97 34.91 7.69
N TYR A 339 10.70 35.03 6.59
CA TYR A 339 10.92 36.33 5.96
C TYR A 339 9.64 36.82 5.25
N SER A 340 9.41 38.14 5.18
CA SER A 340 8.52 38.70 4.14
C SER A 340 9.23 38.60 2.78
N GLU A 341 8.49 38.65 1.67
CA GLU A 341 9.08 38.59 0.33
C GLU A 341 10.03 39.79 0.08
N GLU A 342 9.67 40.93 0.57
CA GLU A 342 10.54 42.15 0.52
C GLU A 342 11.83 41.92 1.31
N ALA A 343 11.72 41.44 2.55
CA ALA A 343 12.87 41.24 3.43
C ALA A 343 13.84 40.17 2.89
N ILE A 344 13.33 39.04 2.35
CA ILE A 344 14.18 37.99 1.79
C ILE A 344 14.82 38.47 0.48
N THR A 345 14.09 39.20 -0.36
CA THR A 345 14.61 39.78 -1.61
C THR A 345 15.72 40.76 -1.35
N LYS A 346 15.55 41.64 -0.36
CA LYS A 346 16.57 42.60 0.03
C LYS A 346 17.82 41.95 0.62
N LYS A 347 17.64 40.90 1.42
CA LYS A 347 18.72 40.21 2.13
C LYS A 347 19.45 39.19 1.27
N PHE A 348 18.75 38.50 0.36
CA PHE A 348 19.24 37.39 -0.46
C PHE A 348 18.78 37.55 -1.93
N PRO A 349 19.25 38.61 -2.65
CA PRO A 349 18.80 38.89 -4.01
C PRO A 349 19.15 37.80 -5.02
N LYS A 350 20.30 37.13 -4.89
CA LYS A 350 20.66 36.00 -5.79
C LYS A 350 19.74 34.83 -5.57
N LEU A 351 19.44 34.50 -4.31
CA LEU A 351 18.46 33.46 -3.98
C LEU A 351 17.12 33.72 -4.63
N MET A 352 16.59 34.96 -4.47
CA MET A 352 15.26 35.28 -5.00
C MET A 352 15.23 35.28 -6.52
N LYS A 353 16.32 35.69 -7.17
CA LYS A 353 16.47 35.52 -8.64
C LYS A 353 16.44 34.03 -9.05
N TYR A 354 17.15 33.18 -8.32
CA TYR A 354 17.16 31.75 -8.57
C TYR A 354 15.76 31.13 -8.37
N LEU A 355 15.11 31.39 -7.24
CA LEU A 355 13.78 30.82 -6.96
C LEU A 355 12.71 31.38 -7.92
N ALA A 356 12.81 32.64 -8.35
CA ALA A 356 11.91 33.23 -9.33
C ALA A 356 11.97 32.51 -10.69
N SER A 357 13.15 32.03 -11.10
CA SER A 357 13.30 31.23 -12.32
C SER A 357 12.61 29.86 -12.25
N LYS A 358 12.16 29.44 -11.05
CA LYS A 358 11.46 28.17 -10.76
C LYS A 358 10.04 28.40 -10.21
N LYS A 359 9.51 29.61 -10.32
CA LYS A 359 8.28 30.02 -9.63
C LYS A 359 7.07 29.20 -10.04
N GLU A 360 6.90 28.86 -11.30
CA GLU A 360 5.79 28.03 -11.79
C GLU A 360 5.78 26.65 -11.15
N GLU A 361 6.96 25.98 -11.13
CA GLU A 361 7.11 24.67 -10.49
C GLU A 361 6.86 24.76 -8.97
N LEU A 362 7.31 25.81 -8.32
CA LEU A 362 7.10 26.03 -6.89
C LEU A 362 5.64 26.32 -6.53
N GLN A 363 4.90 27.00 -7.38
CA GLN A 363 3.49 27.32 -7.18
C GLN A 363 2.56 26.11 -7.48
N SER A 364 2.98 25.19 -8.34
CA SER A 364 2.20 23.99 -8.67
C SER A 364 2.19 22.90 -7.57
N ARG A 365 3.02 23.06 -6.52
CA ARG A 365 3.10 22.08 -5.41
C ARG A 365 1.82 22.06 -4.57
N ASP A 366 1.41 20.88 -4.12
CA ASP A 366 0.38 20.72 -3.08
C ASP A 366 0.93 21.11 -1.69
N SER A 367 1.15 22.42 -1.50
CA SER A 367 1.76 22.98 -0.29
C SER A 367 0.74 23.27 0.82
N ASP A 368 1.22 23.49 2.06
CA ASP A 368 0.38 23.98 3.14
C ASP A 368 -0.28 25.30 2.74
N LYS A 369 -1.55 25.52 3.12
CA LYS A 369 -2.36 26.69 2.71
C LYS A 369 -1.69 28.04 2.98
N ASN A 370 -0.84 28.12 4.00
CA ASN A 370 -0.16 29.36 4.41
C ASN A 370 1.32 29.43 3.95
N ALA A 371 1.79 28.44 3.19
CA ALA A 371 3.16 28.43 2.69
C ALA A 371 3.29 29.42 1.53
N LYS A 372 4.29 30.29 1.61
CA LYS A 372 4.63 31.18 0.50
C LYS A 372 5.31 30.39 -0.60
N TRP A 373 5.24 30.87 -1.84
CA TRP A 373 5.75 30.16 -3.01
C TRP A 373 7.25 29.80 -2.92
N TYR A 374 8.04 30.59 -2.18
CA TYR A 374 9.47 30.38 -1.94
C TYR A 374 9.79 29.61 -0.65
N GLU A 375 8.78 29.16 0.09
CA GLU A 375 8.93 28.35 1.30
C GLU A 375 8.82 26.85 0.99
N TYR A 376 9.13 26.00 1.95
CA TYR A 376 8.91 24.55 1.79
C TYR A 376 7.42 24.23 1.74
N GLY A 377 7.07 23.16 1.02
CA GLY A 377 5.68 22.78 0.88
C GLY A 377 5.03 22.32 2.19
N ARG A 378 5.82 21.78 3.15
CA ARG A 378 5.36 21.43 4.49
C ARG A 378 6.30 21.99 5.54
N SER A 379 5.74 22.68 6.54
CA SER A 379 6.52 23.43 7.55
C SER A 379 6.62 22.75 8.93
N GLN A 380 5.88 21.66 9.16
CA GLN A 380 5.67 21.08 10.49
C GLN A 380 6.96 20.68 11.22
N ALA A 381 7.93 20.10 10.52
CA ALA A 381 9.20 19.67 11.11
C ALA A 381 10.10 20.86 11.52
N LEU A 382 10.00 21.99 10.84
CA LEU A 382 10.90 23.16 11.00
C LEU A 382 10.99 23.69 12.42
N ARG A 383 9.91 23.59 13.20
CA ARG A 383 9.85 24.10 14.59
C ARG A 383 10.73 23.32 15.57
N HIS A 384 11.17 22.13 15.20
CA HIS A 384 11.83 21.20 16.11
C HIS A 384 13.23 20.80 15.69
N ILE A 385 13.67 21.13 14.47
CA ILE A 385 14.96 20.66 13.93
C ILE A 385 16.18 21.52 14.31
N ASN A 386 15.98 22.62 15.03
CA ASN A 386 17.06 23.53 15.48
C ASN A 386 17.76 23.07 16.77
N ARG A 387 17.83 21.78 16.98
CA ARG A 387 18.52 21.12 18.10
C ARG A 387 19.22 19.87 17.63
N SER A 388 20.14 19.33 18.42
CA SER A 388 20.76 18.04 18.17
C SER A 388 19.68 16.96 18.07
N LYS A 389 19.85 16.03 17.15
CA LYS A 389 18.85 15.00 16.83
C LYS A 389 19.49 13.76 16.26
N LEU A 390 18.78 12.64 16.34
CA LEU A 390 19.10 11.44 15.59
C LEU A 390 18.32 11.41 14.29
N LEU A 391 18.86 10.68 13.31
CA LEU A 391 18.22 10.43 12.02
C LEU A 391 18.27 8.94 11.70
N ILE A 392 17.12 8.37 11.33
CA ILE A 392 17.00 7.00 10.83
C ILE A 392 16.26 6.98 9.48
N SER A 393 16.44 5.89 8.73
CA SER A 393 15.72 5.69 7.47
C SER A 393 14.24 5.34 7.71
N THR A 394 13.36 5.71 6.79
CA THR A 394 12.00 5.16 6.70
C THR A 394 11.97 3.77 6.06
N ILE A 395 13.07 3.35 5.41
CA ILE A 395 13.23 2.00 4.86
C ILE A 395 14.38 1.34 5.61
N ILE A 396 14.09 0.24 6.27
CA ILE A 396 15.02 -0.52 7.09
C ILE A 396 15.27 -1.87 6.43
N THR A 397 16.57 -2.23 6.31
CA THR A 397 17.01 -3.53 5.81
C THR A 397 18.00 -4.11 6.81
N LYS A 398 17.70 -5.25 7.42
CA LYS A 398 18.51 -6.01 8.40
C LYS A 398 18.80 -5.30 9.72
N THR A 399 19.19 -4.02 9.72
CA THR A 399 19.54 -3.27 10.93
C THR A 399 19.09 -1.82 10.86
N VAL A 400 18.86 -1.19 12.00
CA VAL A 400 18.53 0.24 12.10
C VAL A 400 19.83 1.03 12.20
N LYS A 401 20.19 1.75 11.13
CA LYS A 401 21.30 2.70 11.15
C LYS A 401 20.84 4.01 11.75
N VAL A 402 21.53 4.48 12.77
CA VAL A 402 21.24 5.72 13.49
C VAL A 402 22.37 6.70 13.26
N TYR A 403 22.04 7.91 12.78
CA TYR A 403 22.99 8.98 12.51
C TYR A 403 22.74 10.15 13.48
N GLU A 404 23.79 10.73 14.01
CA GLU A 404 23.73 11.91 14.87
C GLU A 404 23.86 13.17 14.03
N LEU A 405 22.98 14.15 14.22
CA LEU A 405 23.00 15.40 13.52
C LEU A 405 23.00 16.57 14.51
N ASP A 406 23.87 17.55 14.23
CA ASP A 406 23.93 18.80 14.99
C ASP A 406 22.69 19.69 14.79
N ALA A 407 22.51 20.66 15.67
CA ALA A 407 21.41 21.60 15.66
C ALA A 407 21.23 22.34 14.32
N ASN A 408 22.34 22.66 13.64
CA ASN A 408 22.34 23.44 12.40
C ASN A 408 22.10 22.61 11.14
N VAL A 409 22.12 21.27 11.25
CA VAL A 409 21.91 20.35 10.12
C VAL A 409 20.43 20.12 9.89
N VAL A 410 20.00 20.21 8.65
CA VAL A 410 18.60 20.04 8.23
C VAL A 410 18.38 18.64 7.66
N PRO A 411 17.63 17.77 8.35
CA PRO A 411 17.26 16.47 7.81
C PRO A 411 16.12 16.63 6.79
N TYR A 412 16.29 16.14 5.57
CA TYR A 412 15.30 16.29 4.50
C TYR A 412 14.65 14.96 4.04
N SER A 413 15.09 13.83 4.58
CA SER A 413 14.52 12.51 4.33
C SER A 413 14.76 11.61 5.52
N GLY A 414 13.84 10.73 5.84
CA GLY A 414 13.91 9.85 7.00
C GLY A 414 13.01 10.29 8.15
N ILE A 415 13.29 9.75 9.32
CA ILE A 415 12.65 10.08 10.60
C ILE A 415 13.72 10.67 11.50
N TYR A 416 13.49 11.89 11.99
CA TYR A 416 14.34 12.48 13.02
C TYR A 416 13.77 12.22 14.40
N ILE A 417 14.66 12.03 15.38
CA ILE A 417 14.32 11.80 16.79
C ILE A 417 14.97 12.89 17.63
N ILE A 418 14.18 13.47 18.53
CA ILE A 418 14.63 14.43 19.54
C ILE A 418 14.16 14.01 20.93
N PRO A 419 14.93 14.33 21.98
CA PRO A 419 14.49 14.04 23.34
C PRO A 419 13.33 14.93 23.76
N ARG A 420 12.49 14.40 24.64
CA ARG A 420 11.52 15.12 25.46
C ARG A 420 12.11 15.28 26.85
N ASP A 421 11.84 16.40 27.46
CA ASP A 421 12.26 16.70 28.83
C ASP A 421 13.77 16.37 29.08
N ASN A 422 14.06 15.55 30.07
CA ASN A 422 15.41 15.18 30.49
C ASN A 422 15.98 13.91 29.81
N ALA A 423 15.34 13.40 28.75
CA ALA A 423 15.83 12.22 28.06
C ALA A 423 17.11 12.51 27.25
N SER A 424 17.98 11.52 27.12
CA SER A 424 19.27 11.63 26.43
C SER A 424 19.17 11.10 24.99
N LEU A 425 19.82 11.79 24.03
CA LEU A 425 19.94 11.27 22.67
C LEU A 425 20.74 9.95 22.61
N GLU A 426 21.70 9.78 23.49
CA GLU A 426 22.48 8.54 23.57
C GLU A 426 21.61 7.35 23.99
N ASP A 427 20.68 7.55 24.95
CA ASP A 427 19.73 6.51 25.34
C ASP A 427 18.83 6.13 24.16
N ALA A 428 18.32 7.15 23.43
CA ALA A 428 17.54 6.89 22.21
C ALA A 428 18.33 6.06 21.19
N LYS A 429 19.59 6.40 20.95
CA LYS A 429 20.47 5.72 20.02
C LYS A 429 20.67 4.26 20.41
N LEU A 430 21.01 4.01 21.68
CA LEU A 430 21.18 2.65 22.21
C LEU A 430 19.91 1.81 22.02
N ILE A 431 18.73 2.37 22.34
CA ILE A 431 17.43 1.68 22.19
C ILE A 431 17.17 1.33 20.73
N LEU A 432 17.36 2.30 19.80
CA LEU A 432 17.07 2.13 18.38
C LEU A 432 18.02 1.17 17.65
N GLN A 433 19.20 0.92 18.19
CA GLN A 433 20.19 -0.01 17.63
C GLN A 433 20.04 -1.45 18.12
N THR A 434 19.10 -1.73 19.03
CA THR A 434 18.88 -3.08 19.56
C THR A 434 18.23 -3.99 18.51
N GLU A 435 18.56 -5.26 18.52
CA GLU A 435 17.88 -6.30 17.76
C GLU A 435 16.39 -6.39 18.13
N ARG A 436 16.07 -6.16 19.41
CA ARG A 436 14.69 -6.11 19.91
C ARG A 436 13.87 -5.03 19.21
N PHE A 437 14.42 -3.84 18.99
CA PHE A 437 13.74 -2.78 18.24
C PHE A 437 13.58 -3.17 16.77
N TYR A 438 14.59 -3.74 16.13
CA TYR A 438 14.47 -4.23 14.75
C TYR A 438 13.37 -5.29 14.60
N ASN A 439 13.32 -6.30 15.49
CA ASN A 439 12.30 -7.33 15.50
C ASN A 439 10.89 -6.75 15.71
N TYR A 440 10.76 -5.75 16.58
CA TYR A 440 9.51 -4.99 16.70
C TYR A 440 9.13 -4.31 15.38
N LEU A 441 10.07 -3.67 14.70
CA LEU A 441 9.77 -3.00 13.42
C LEU A 441 9.33 -3.99 12.33
N LEU A 442 9.82 -5.22 12.32
CA LEU A 442 9.33 -6.26 11.41
C LEU A 442 7.83 -6.54 11.60
N THR A 443 7.32 -6.41 12.82
CA THR A 443 5.88 -6.58 13.11
C THR A 443 5.02 -5.41 12.64
N LYS A 444 5.57 -4.19 12.57
CA LYS A 444 4.84 -2.93 12.28
C LYS A 444 5.07 -2.40 10.88
N GLY A 445 6.24 -2.67 10.30
CA GLY A 445 6.64 -2.18 8.99
C GLY A 445 5.86 -2.82 7.85
N VAL A 446 5.71 -2.06 6.77
CA VAL A 446 5.19 -2.56 5.50
C VAL A 446 6.34 -3.11 4.69
N LYS A 447 6.30 -4.38 4.29
CA LYS A 447 7.29 -4.97 3.37
C LYS A 447 7.29 -4.20 2.03
N VAL A 448 8.47 -3.90 1.48
CA VAL A 448 8.60 -3.13 0.22
C VAL A 448 9.27 -3.95 -0.87
N SER A 449 10.51 -4.41 -0.66
CA SER A 449 11.22 -5.28 -1.61
C SER A 449 12.30 -6.05 -0.85
N GLY A 450 12.49 -7.34 -1.17
CA GLY A 450 13.40 -8.21 -0.43
C GLY A 450 13.10 -8.16 1.07
N ASP A 451 14.16 -8.09 1.91
CA ASP A 451 14.03 -8.01 3.36
C ASP A 451 13.76 -6.59 3.90
N SER A 452 13.44 -5.64 3.02
CA SER A 452 13.25 -4.25 3.41
C SER A 452 11.82 -3.97 3.86
N ILE A 453 11.70 -3.22 4.96
CA ILE A 453 10.41 -2.75 5.49
C ILE A 453 10.37 -1.23 5.49
N ARG A 454 9.20 -0.67 5.23
CA ARG A 454 8.92 0.76 5.40
C ARG A 454 8.22 0.99 6.72
N ILE A 455 8.76 1.92 7.51
CA ILE A 455 8.24 2.31 8.82
C ILE A 455 7.77 3.76 8.83
N SER A 456 6.93 4.10 9.78
CA SER A 456 6.49 5.47 10.07
C SER A 456 7.07 5.98 11.39
N SER A 457 7.05 7.29 11.59
CA SER A 457 7.43 7.89 12.88
C SER A 457 6.56 7.40 14.04
N LYS A 458 5.28 7.10 13.77
CA LYS A 458 4.37 6.53 14.77
C LYS A 458 4.81 5.11 15.20
N ASP A 459 5.30 4.30 14.28
CA ASP A 459 5.81 2.96 14.61
C ASP A 459 7.02 3.05 15.58
N VAL A 460 7.86 4.08 15.42
CA VAL A 460 8.98 4.34 16.33
C VAL A 460 8.49 4.78 17.71
N GLU A 461 7.53 5.72 17.77
CA GLU A 461 6.98 6.23 19.04
C GLU A 461 6.19 5.18 19.82
N GLU A 462 5.57 4.21 19.14
CA GLU A 462 4.79 3.14 19.76
C GLU A 462 5.64 1.99 20.32
N TYR A 463 6.96 1.98 20.04
CA TYR A 463 7.84 0.95 20.57
C TYR A 463 7.87 0.96 22.10
N ARG A 464 7.82 -0.24 22.70
CA ARG A 464 7.93 -0.46 24.15
C ARG A 464 9.20 -1.27 24.46
N TYR A 465 10.04 -0.74 25.35
CA TYR A 465 11.34 -1.30 25.73
C TYR A 465 11.47 -1.50 27.24
#